data_63cc43b6c2231c9916b78b14e26178a3
#
_entry.id   63cc43b6c2231c9916b78b14e26178a3
#
_cell.length_a   1.000
_cell.length_b   1.000
_cell.length_c   1.000
_cell.angle_alpha   90.00
_cell.angle_beta   90.00
_cell.angle_gamma   90.00
#
_symmetry.space_group_name_H-M   'P 1'
#
loop_
_entity.id
_entity.type
_entity.pdbx_description
1 polymer ?
#
loop_
_entity_poly.entity_id
_entity_poly.type
_entity_poly.pdbx_seq_one_letter_code
_entity_poly.pdbx_strand_id
1 'polypeptide(L)'
;MKKVYLFVLFLAIVACQKKDSVEKKAVVKDEHTFSKPELAVVKHLDLDIKVDFDTQTISGKASWQIDNISKGNEIIFDENTLEITKVTLGDDEKETKFELGNEVEFHGKPLHITIEPNTTKVNIYYKTTKDAVALQWLTPQQTADKKKPFLFSQGESIWSRTWIPCQDSPGVRFTYNAKVTVPKDLLAVMSAVNPQKKNDTGVYTFKQDKAIPSYLMAIAVGDIEFQSIDNRTGVYAEPSMLKKSAWEFAELGKMVVAAEKLYGPYRWGRYDVLVLPPSFPYGGMENPNLTFLTPGVIAGDRSLTSLLAHELGHSWSGNLVTNATWDDIWLNEGFTTYVEHRIGEAIFGEKEFEMQNVITRKELVDNVAEYGDTNPDTRLKVSLTGRNPDDGISLIPYVKGYAFLRVIENAVGREKFDVFIKNYFDAHAFQSITTEDFVKYINENLIKEDKALADKIKLEDWIYKPGIPSNITAVSSADFDAIDKIQKSWRETGVAGLSKKITTTAEKQHFIDHLPADITVKELEAIDTEFNFTKGGNFIIKRQWFVQAIRHQYKAANPAIEQFLIGISRTGSVMMLYKEMAKTPEGKAWAKQIFDKAKSGYHATTIQAVEGLFK
;
A
#
# COMPACT_ATOMS: atom_id res chain seq x y z
N MET A 1 90.92 -21.89 -15.22
CA MET A 1 89.67 -22.63 -15.14
C MET A 1 88.87 -22.08 -14.00
N LYS A 2 87.95 -21.18 -14.31
CA LYS A 2 87.06 -20.57 -13.30
C LYS A 2 85.65 -21.19 -13.43
N LYS A 3 85.20 -21.87 -12.40
CA LYS A 3 83.86 -22.44 -12.34
C LYS A 3 82.87 -21.31 -11.88
N VAL A 4 81.90 -21.05 -12.74
CA VAL A 4 80.78 -20.15 -12.41
C VAL A 4 79.63 -21.02 -11.87
N TYR A 5 79.20 -20.76 -10.64
CA TYR A 5 77.99 -21.35 -10.03
C TYR A 5 76.76 -20.47 -10.32
N LEU A 6 75.79 -21.00 -11.07
CA LEU A 6 74.51 -20.38 -11.35
C LEU A 6 73.57 -20.69 -10.20
N PHE A 7 73.17 -19.65 -9.43
CA PHE A 7 72.16 -19.78 -8.41
C PHE A 7 70.78 -19.48 -9.04
N VAL A 8 69.94 -20.51 -9.14
CA VAL A 8 68.54 -20.37 -9.56
C VAL A 8 67.69 -20.07 -8.35
N LEU A 9 67.16 -18.86 -8.29
CA LEU A 9 66.25 -18.41 -7.24
C LEU A 9 64.81 -18.84 -7.62
N PHE A 10 64.25 -19.83 -6.92
CA PHE A 10 62.83 -20.17 -7.03
C PHE A 10 62.01 -19.19 -6.22
N LEU A 11 61.34 -18.24 -6.88
CA LEU A 11 60.29 -17.43 -6.26
C LEU A 11 58.99 -18.26 -6.24
N ALA A 12 58.63 -18.77 -5.06
CA ALA A 12 57.32 -19.34 -4.82
C ALA A 12 56.29 -18.19 -4.66
N ILE A 13 55.50 -17.95 -5.70
CA ILE A 13 54.33 -17.07 -5.62
C ILE A 13 53.25 -17.83 -4.86
N VAL A 14 53.07 -17.52 -3.57
CA VAL A 14 51.91 -17.93 -2.79
C VAL A 14 50.77 -17.02 -3.21
N ALA A 15 49.95 -17.48 -4.15
CA ALA A 15 48.66 -16.85 -4.45
C ALA A 15 47.73 -17.14 -3.26
N CYS A 16 47.53 -16.16 -2.37
CA CYS A 16 46.41 -16.14 -1.44
C CYS A 16 45.11 -16.00 -2.26
N GLN A 17 44.48 -17.12 -2.58
CA GLN A 17 43.07 -17.12 -2.93
C GLN A 17 42.30 -16.71 -1.67
N LYS A 18 41.84 -15.43 -1.62
CA LYS A 18 40.72 -15.06 -0.78
C LYS A 18 39.53 -15.93 -1.22
N LYS A 19 39.23 -16.97 -0.47
CA LYS A 19 37.88 -17.54 -0.49
C LYS A 19 36.95 -16.45 0.03
N ASP A 20 36.24 -15.80 -0.87
CA ASP A 20 35.05 -15.07 -0.51
C ASP A 20 34.10 -16.12 0.07
N SER A 21 34.12 -16.24 1.40
CA SER A 21 33.04 -16.89 2.13
C SER A 21 31.82 -16.01 1.93
N VAL A 22 30.97 -16.36 0.98
CA VAL A 22 29.60 -15.83 0.92
C VAL A 22 29.02 -16.20 2.29
N GLU A 23 28.97 -15.24 3.20
CA GLU A 23 28.22 -15.39 4.45
C GLU A 23 26.81 -15.81 4.03
N LYS A 24 26.42 -17.03 4.38
CA LYS A 24 25.03 -17.47 4.15
C LYS A 24 24.16 -16.51 4.97
N LYS A 25 23.42 -15.65 4.28
CA LYS A 25 22.42 -14.77 4.91
C LYS A 25 21.53 -15.67 5.79
N ALA A 26 21.35 -15.29 7.04
CA ALA A 26 20.47 -16.04 7.94
C ALA A 26 19.09 -16.15 7.26
N VAL A 27 18.51 -17.33 7.30
CA VAL A 27 17.18 -17.56 6.74
C VAL A 27 16.19 -16.74 7.56
N VAL A 28 15.54 -15.78 6.94
CA VAL A 28 14.46 -15.03 7.57
C VAL A 28 13.26 -15.95 7.68
N LYS A 29 12.80 -16.20 8.90
CA LYS A 29 11.60 -17.00 9.17
C LYS A 29 10.40 -16.08 9.18
N ASP A 30 9.50 -16.26 8.21
CA ASP A 30 8.19 -15.62 8.19
C ASP A 30 7.18 -16.55 8.86
N GLU A 31 6.56 -16.10 9.95
CA GLU A 31 5.60 -16.89 10.73
C GLU A 31 4.22 -16.99 10.06
N HIS A 32 3.97 -16.20 8.99
CA HIS A 32 2.67 -16.11 8.32
C HIS A 32 2.59 -16.94 7.03
N THR A 33 3.59 -17.80 6.76
CA THR A 33 3.58 -18.76 5.65
C THR A 33 3.96 -20.14 6.13
N PHE A 34 3.40 -21.17 5.52
CA PHE A 34 3.81 -22.56 5.69
C PHE A 34 5.01 -22.92 4.81
N SER A 35 5.31 -22.11 3.81
CA SER A 35 6.38 -22.38 2.86
C SER A 35 7.76 -22.38 3.52
N LYS A 36 8.67 -23.12 2.91
CA LYS A 36 10.07 -23.26 3.34
C LYS A 36 10.99 -22.90 2.17
N PRO A 37 11.09 -21.59 1.84
CA PRO A 37 11.82 -21.14 0.65
C PRO A 37 13.32 -21.47 0.70
N GLU A 38 13.87 -21.70 1.87
CA GLU A 38 15.24 -22.17 2.06
C GLU A 38 15.46 -23.63 1.59
N LEU A 39 14.39 -24.42 1.49
CA LEU A 39 14.41 -25.80 1.00
C LEU A 39 14.02 -25.90 -0.47
N ALA A 40 12.89 -25.26 -0.83
CA ALA A 40 12.41 -25.19 -2.20
C ALA A 40 11.61 -23.89 -2.41
N VAL A 41 11.99 -23.10 -3.42
CA VAL A 41 11.44 -21.75 -3.63
C VAL A 41 10.93 -21.56 -5.07
N VAL A 42 9.80 -20.86 -5.21
CA VAL A 42 9.26 -20.44 -6.51
C VAL A 42 10.10 -19.33 -7.14
N LYS A 43 10.22 -19.31 -8.47
CA LYS A 43 11.00 -18.32 -9.23
C LYS A 43 10.18 -17.65 -10.33
N HIS A 44 9.28 -18.39 -10.96
CA HIS A 44 8.44 -17.86 -12.05
C HIS A 44 7.09 -18.57 -12.05
N LEU A 45 6.04 -17.83 -12.39
CA LEU A 45 4.68 -18.33 -12.56
C LEU A 45 4.24 -18.17 -14.02
N ASP A 46 3.82 -19.24 -14.65
CA ASP A 46 2.98 -19.22 -15.85
C ASP A 46 1.53 -19.51 -15.43
N LEU A 47 0.67 -18.49 -15.49
CA LEU A 47 -0.72 -18.55 -15.04
C LEU A 47 -1.66 -18.59 -16.25
N ASP A 48 -2.54 -19.60 -16.35
CA ASP A 48 -3.61 -19.68 -17.36
C ASP A 48 -4.95 -19.82 -16.65
N ILE A 49 -5.77 -18.77 -16.65
CA ILE A 49 -6.98 -18.67 -15.86
C ILE A 49 -8.19 -18.16 -16.67
N LYS A 50 -9.37 -18.57 -16.23
CA LYS A 50 -10.67 -18.07 -16.68
C LYS A 50 -11.42 -17.43 -15.52
N VAL A 51 -11.91 -16.22 -15.74
CA VAL A 51 -12.78 -15.47 -14.82
C VAL A 51 -14.25 -15.72 -15.20
N ASP A 52 -15.04 -16.15 -14.24
CA ASP A 52 -16.46 -16.45 -14.41
C ASP A 52 -17.28 -15.61 -13.44
N PHE A 53 -17.99 -14.60 -13.95
CA PHE A 53 -18.82 -13.69 -13.16
C PHE A 53 -20.14 -14.32 -12.69
N ASP A 54 -20.64 -15.34 -13.39
CA ASP A 54 -21.90 -15.99 -13.02
C ASP A 54 -21.72 -16.84 -11.76
N THR A 55 -20.58 -17.54 -11.69
CA THR A 55 -20.23 -18.38 -10.53
C THR A 55 -19.36 -17.63 -9.51
N GLN A 56 -18.87 -16.44 -9.84
CA GLN A 56 -17.92 -15.66 -9.03
C GLN A 56 -16.66 -16.47 -8.68
N THR A 57 -16.06 -17.11 -9.70
CA THR A 57 -14.87 -17.94 -9.52
C THR A 57 -13.81 -17.65 -10.57
N ILE A 58 -12.57 -17.91 -10.20
CA ILE A 58 -11.43 -18.02 -11.11
C ILE A 58 -11.03 -19.49 -11.15
N SER A 59 -10.82 -20.05 -12.33
CA SER A 59 -10.36 -21.42 -12.48
C SER A 59 -9.24 -21.52 -13.51
N GLY A 60 -8.32 -22.45 -13.33
CA GLY A 60 -7.24 -22.65 -14.28
C GLY A 60 -6.04 -23.38 -13.71
N LYS A 61 -4.86 -22.99 -14.19
CA LYS A 61 -3.58 -23.64 -13.87
C LYS A 61 -2.54 -22.60 -13.46
N ALA A 62 -1.91 -22.81 -12.31
CA ALA A 62 -0.69 -22.14 -11.87
C ALA A 62 0.51 -23.09 -12.10
N SER A 63 1.38 -22.73 -13.04
CA SER A 63 2.58 -23.51 -13.35
C SER A 63 3.81 -22.79 -12.80
N TRP A 64 4.38 -23.30 -11.72
CA TRP A 64 5.48 -22.71 -11.00
C TRP A 64 6.81 -23.30 -11.44
N GLN A 65 7.74 -22.49 -11.90
CA GLN A 65 9.16 -22.84 -11.97
C GLN A 65 9.74 -22.71 -10.57
N ILE A 66 10.42 -23.75 -10.10
CA ILE A 66 10.96 -23.83 -8.73
C ILE A 66 12.46 -24.09 -8.74
N ASP A 67 13.11 -23.67 -7.65
CA ASP A 67 14.45 -24.11 -7.30
C ASP A 67 14.37 -25.01 -6.06
N ASN A 68 14.62 -26.32 -6.26
CA ASN A 68 14.71 -27.31 -5.17
C ASN A 68 16.13 -27.28 -4.59
N ILE A 69 16.38 -26.32 -3.69
CA ILE A 69 17.69 -26.01 -3.10
C ILE A 69 18.23 -27.20 -2.29
N SER A 70 17.36 -27.81 -1.50
CA SER A 70 17.71 -28.94 -0.63
C SER A 70 17.83 -30.27 -1.35
N LYS A 71 17.41 -30.35 -2.63
CA LYS A 71 17.20 -31.61 -3.34
C LYS A 71 16.27 -32.56 -2.61
N GLY A 72 15.32 -32.01 -1.85
CA GLY A 72 14.29 -32.74 -1.10
C GLY A 72 13.20 -33.29 -1.99
N ASN A 73 12.23 -33.93 -1.36
CA ASN A 73 11.11 -34.58 -2.01
C ASN A 73 9.76 -33.87 -1.78
N GLU A 74 9.80 -32.64 -1.27
CA GLU A 74 8.60 -31.84 -0.97
C GLU A 74 8.81 -30.36 -1.29
N ILE A 75 7.73 -29.72 -1.78
CA ILE A 75 7.57 -28.27 -1.76
C ILE A 75 6.22 -27.93 -1.11
N ILE A 76 6.17 -26.86 -0.34
CA ILE A 76 4.97 -26.41 0.36
C ILE A 76 4.52 -25.07 -0.22
N PHE A 77 3.22 -24.98 -0.53
CA PHE A 77 2.53 -23.74 -0.89
C PHE A 77 1.52 -23.37 0.20
N ASP A 78 1.18 -22.10 0.28
CA ASP A 78 0.06 -21.62 1.06
C ASP A 78 -1.21 -21.66 0.19
N GLU A 79 -2.32 -22.12 0.77
CA GLU A 79 -3.65 -22.04 0.20
C GLU A 79 -4.68 -21.67 1.27
N ASN A 80 -5.74 -21.00 0.86
CA ASN A 80 -6.88 -20.75 1.71
C ASN A 80 -8.15 -20.72 0.84
N THR A 81 -9.05 -21.66 1.09
CA THR A 81 -10.34 -21.85 0.38
C THR A 81 -10.24 -22.24 -1.11
N LEU A 82 -9.07 -22.68 -1.60
CA LEU A 82 -8.92 -23.14 -2.98
C LEU A 82 -9.35 -24.61 -3.15
N GLU A 83 -10.03 -24.90 -4.23
CA GLU A 83 -10.29 -26.28 -4.69
C GLU A 83 -9.13 -26.75 -5.56
N ILE A 84 -8.16 -27.49 -5.00
CA ILE A 84 -7.06 -28.10 -5.75
C ILE A 84 -7.53 -29.40 -6.37
N THR A 85 -7.55 -29.48 -7.71
CA THR A 85 -8.12 -30.63 -8.42
C THR A 85 -7.07 -31.61 -8.90
N LYS A 86 -5.87 -31.14 -9.22
CA LYS A 86 -4.79 -31.96 -9.78
C LYS A 86 -3.44 -31.25 -9.60
N VAL A 87 -2.38 -32.00 -9.36
CA VAL A 87 -0.99 -31.51 -9.36
C VAL A 87 -0.13 -32.41 -10.25
N THR A 88 0.69 -31.78 -11.09
CA THR A 88 1.62 -32.49 -11.97
C THR A 88 3.02 -31.86 -11.92
N LEU A 89 4.03 -32.61 -12.33
CA LEU A 89 5.43 -32.17 -12.40
C LEU A 89 5.88 -32.09 -13.86
N GLY A 90 6.76 -31.14 -14.15
CA GLY A 90 7.40 -31.01 -15.46
C GLY A 90 6.49 -30.50 -16.57
N ASP A 91 7.04 -30.48 -17.80
CA ASP A 91 6.29 -30.13 -19.01
C ASP A 91 5.48 -31.32 -19.57
N ASP A 92 5.88 -32.54 -19.23
CA ASP A 92 5.14 -33.78 -19.53
C ASP A 92 3.95 -34.03 -18.62
N GLU A 93 3.72 -33.14 -17.65
CA GLU A 93 2.59 -33.15 -16.72
C GLU A 93 2.39 -34.49 -16.00
N LYS A 94 3.48 -35.11 -15.54
CA LYS A 94 3.47 -36.33 -14.74
C LYS A 94 2.73 -36.10 -13.42
N GLU A 95 1.65 -36.81 -13.17
CA GLU A 95 0.89 -36.68 -11.91
C GLU A 95 1.74 -36.95 -10.68
N THR A 96 1.55 -36.18 -9.63
CA THR A 96 2.19 -36.36 -8.33
C THR A 96 1.17 -36.29 -7.20
N LYS A 97 1.61 -36.74 -6.02
CA LYS A 97 0.79 -36.69 -4.81
C LYS A 97 0.83 -35.30 -4.21
N PHE A 98 -0.31 -34.88 -3.71
CA PHE A 98 -0.44 -33.69 -2.88
C PHE A 98 -1.39 -33.95 -1.72
N GLU A 99 -1.23 -33.18 -0.66
CA GLU A 99 -2.03 -33.26 0.55
C GLU A 99 -2.23 -31.86 1.14
N LEU A 100 -3.43 -31.58 1.62
CA LEU A 100 -3.72 -30.38 2.41
C LEU A 100 -3.54 -30.71 3.88
N GLY A 101 -2.71 -29.91 4.58
CA GLY A 101 -2.54 -30.05 6.01
C GLY A 101 -3.70 -29.45 6.81
N ASN A 102 -3.49 -29.34 8.13
CA ASN A 102 -4.49 -28.75 9.02
C ASN A 102 -4.62 -27.24 8.78
N GLU A 103 -5.85 -26.77 8.91
CA GLU A 103 -6.15 -25.35 8.86
C GLU A 103 -5.60 -24.64 10.12
N VAL A 104 -4.99 -23.49 9.89
CA VAL A 104 -4.53 -22.57 10.93
C VAL A 104 -5.23 -21.24 10.75
N GLU A 105 -5.76 -20.72 11.84
CA GLU A 105 -6.51 -19.45 11.83
C GLU A 105 -5.68 -18.34 11.14
N PHE A 106 -6.30 -17.54 10.30
CA PHE A 106 -5.74 -16.52 9.41
C PHE A 106 -4.82 -17.06 8.30
N HIS A 107 -4.10 -18.17 8.51
CA HIS A 107 -3.08 -18.67 7.57
C HIS A 107 -3.64 -19.61 6.49
N GLY A 108 -4.82 -20.23 6.70
CA GLY A 108 -5.36 -21.26 5.82
C GLY A 108 -4.67 -22.61 6.03
N LYS A 109 -4.28 -23.30 4.94
CA LYS A 109 -3.70 -24.65 4.98
C LYS A 109 -2.40 -24.72 4.19
N PRO A 110 -1.42 -25.53 4.64
CA PRO A 110 -0.29 -25.90 3.79
C PRO A 110 -0.75 -26.88 2.71
N LEU A 111 -0.36 -26.60 1.48
CA LEU A 111 -0.47 -27.53 0.36
C LEU A 111 0.88 -28.21 0.18
N HIS A 112 1.00 -29.44 0.67
CA HIS A 112 2.18 -30.30 0.55
C HIS A 112 2.18 -31.00 -0.80
N ILE A 113 3.23 -30.81 -1.61
CA ILE A 113 3.37 -31.42 -2.93
C ILE A 113 4.63 -32.26 -2.94
N THR A 114 4.48 -33.56 -3.29
CA THR A 114 5.60 -34.46 -3.50
C THR A 114 6.33 -34.09 -4.79
N ILE A 115 7.65 -33.83 -4.70
CA ILE A 115 8.54 -33.54 -5.81
C ILE A 115 9.71 -34.52 -5.85
N GLU A 116 10.47 -34.50 -6.94
CA GLU A 116 11.73 -35.24 -7.06
C GLU A 116 12.94 -34.28 -6.89
N PRO A 117 14.13 -34.76 -6.52
CA PRO A 117 15.30 -33.89 -6.32
C PRO A 117 15.62 -32.96 -7.47
N ASN A 118 15.30 -33.36 -8.70
CA ASN A 118 15.55 -32.58 -9.92
C ASN A 118 14.29 -31.90 -10.47
N THR A 119 13.20 -31.85 -9.71
CA THR A 119 11.98 -31.14 -10.14
C THR A 119 12.26 -29.65 -10.26
N THR A 120 11.94 -29.09 -11.42
CA THR A 120 12.08 -27.66 -11.73
C THR A 120 10.73 -26.99 -12.01
N LYS A 121 9.64 -27.77 -12.13
CA LYS A 121 8.31 -27.25 -12.46
C LYS A 121 7.21 -28.04 -11.76
N VAL A 122 6.27 -27.30 -11.15
CA VAL A 122 5.06 -27.83 -10.51
C VAL A 122 3.85 -27.14 -11.12
N ASN A 123 2.88 -27.91 -11.60
CA ASN A 123 1.64 -27.40 -12.16
C ASN A 123 0.49 -27.72 -11.20
N ILE A 124 -0.23 -26.70 -10.76
CA ILE A 124 -1.36 -26.81 -9.83
C ILE A 124 -2.63 -26.39 -10.57
N TYR A 125 -3.57 -27.32 -10.72
CA TYR A 125 -4.89 -27.07 -11.29
C TYR A 125 -5.86 -26.78 -10.15
N TYR A 126 -6.52 -25.63 -10.23
CA TYR A 126 -7.31 -25.13 -9.13
C TYR A 126 -8.52 -24.31 -9.57
N LYS A 127 -9.40 -24.08 -8.62
CA LYS A 127 -10.53 -23.16 -8.73
C LYS A 127 -10.67 -22.40 -7.41
N THR A 128 -10.99 -21.12 -7.46
CA THR A 128 -11.34 -20.33 -6.27
C THR A 128 -12.77 -20.64 -5.85
N THR A 129 -13.08 -20.43 -4.59
CA THR A 129 -14.44 -20.37 -4.08
C THR A 129 -14.91 -18.92 -3.93
N LYS A 130 -16.19 -18.71 -3.62
CA LYS A 130 -16.72 -17.38 -3.27
C LYS A 130 -16.18 -16.83 -1.94
N ASP A 131 -15.50 -17.67 -1.15
CA ASP A 131 -14.87 -17.29 0.11
C ASP A 131 -13.42 -16.78 -0.09
N ALA A 132 -12.97 -16.66 -1.34
CA ALA A 132 -11.67 -16.07 -1.70
C ALA A 132 -11.65 -14.58 -1.37
N VAL A 133 -11.23 -14.25 -0.15
CA VAL A 133 -11.30 -12.87 0.41
C VAL A 133 -10.49 -11.85 -0.38
N ALA A 134 -9.43 -12.27 -1.10
CA ALA A 134 -8.71 -11.39 -2.00
C ALA A 134 -9.54 -10.93 -3.20
N LEU A 135 -10.56 -11.68 -3.63
CA LEU A 135 -11.34 -11.38 -4.82
C LEU A 135 -12.62 -10.63 -4.49
N GLN A 136 -12.75 -9.42 -5.00
CA GLN A 136 -13.91 -8.57 -4.79
C GLN A 136 -14.80 -8.56 -6.04
N TRP A 137 -15.89 -9.30 -5.99
CA TRP A 137 -16.89 -9.40 -7.05
C TRP A 137 -17.97 -8.35 -6.86
N LEU A 138 -17.98 -7.34 -7.73
CA LEU A 138 -18.91 -6.22 -7.64
C LEU A 138 -20.06 -6.40 -8.63
N THR A 139 -21.27 -6.18 -8.12
CA THR A 139 -22.45 -6.04 -8.97
C THR A 139 -22.40 -4.72 -9.76
N PRO A 140 -23.17 -4.60 -10.87
CA PRO A 140 -23.26 -3.32 -11.58
C PRO A 140 -23.63 -2.13 -10.68
N GLN A 141 -24.45 -2.32 -9.64
CA GLN A 141 -24.85 -1.25 -8.71
C GLN A 141 -23.69 -0.68 -7.88
N GLN A 142 -22.65 -1.48 -7.68
CA GLN A 142 -21.46 -1.11 -6.91
C GLN A 142 -20.39 -0.41 -7.77
N THR A 143 -20.58 -0.35 -9.10
CA THR A 143 -19.66 0.31 -10.04
C THR A 143 -20.05 1.77 -10.29
N ALA A 144 -19.17 2.55 -10.89
CA ALA A 144 -19.43 3.96 -11.18
C ALA A 144 -20.50 4.13 -12.28
N ASP A 145 -20.42 3.34 -13.34
CA ASP A 145 -21.35 3.42 -14.49
C ASP A 145 -22.64 2.63 -14.29
N LYS A 146 -22.68 1.73 -13.30
CA LYS A 146 -23.84 0.90 -12.95
C LYS A 146 -24.35 0.02 -14.11
N LYS A 147 -23.46 -0.38 -15.03
CA LYS A 147 -23.80 -1.11 -16.24
C LYS A 147 -23.28 -2.53 -16.27
N LYS A 148 -22.03 -2.73 -15.87
CA LYS A 148 -21.30 -3.99 -15.96
C LYS A 148 -20.78 -4.40 -14.59
N PRO A 149 -20.61 -5.71 -14.33
CA PRO A 149 -19.94 -6.18 -13.13
C PRO A 149 -18.45 -5.81 -13.18
N PHE A 150 -17.82 -5.86 -12.01
CA PHE A 150 -16.39 -5.59 -11.87
C PHE A 150 -15.77 -6.62 -10.91
N LEU A 151 -14.53 -6.99 -11.17
CA LEU A 151 -13.69 -7.79 -10.29
C LEU A 151 -12.41 -7.02 -10.03
N PHE A 152 -11.93 -6.96 -8.79
CA PHE A 152 -10.55 -6.61 -8.46
C PHE A 152 -10.02 -7.52 -7.35
N SER A 153 -8.70 -7.65 -7.27
CA SER A 153 -8.05 -8.38 -6.18
C SER A 153 -7.37 -7.43 -5.20
N GLN A 154 -7.24 -7.88 -3.94
CA GLN A 154 -6.44 -7.26 -2.88
C GLN A 154 -5.64 -8.37 -2.19
N GLY A 155 -4.33 -8.44 -2.47
CA GLY A 155 -3.46 -9.52 -1.97
C GLY A 155 -2.82 -9.27 -0.62
N GLU A 156 -2.64 -8.00 -0.25
CA GLU A 156 -2.05 -7.60 1.01
C GLU A 156 -3.00 -7.86 2.19
N SER A 157 -2.54 -8.45 3.29
CA SER A 157 -1.17 -8.87 3.59
C SER A 157 -0.84 -10.28 3.04
N ILE A 158 -1.63 -11.31 3.35
CA ILE A 158 -1.42 -12.74 3.00
C ILE A 158 -2.63 -13.33 2.28
N TRP A 159 -3.40 -12.51 1.55
CA TRP A 159 -4.63 -12.95 0.92
C TRP A 159 -4.44 -13.46 -0.51
N SER A 160 -3.22 -13.37 -1.08
CA SER A 160 -2.92 -13.93 -2.41
C SER A 160 -3.18 -15.43 -2.47
N ARG A 161 -2.93 -16.17 -1.39
CA ARG A 161 -3.23 -17.60 -1.22
C ARG A 161 -4.71 -17.98 -1.36
N THR A 162 -5.63 -16.99 -1.34
CA THR A 162 -7.06 -17.25 -1.51
C THR A 162 -7.49 -17.27 -2.98
N TRP A 163 -6.60 -16.82 -3.91
CA TRP A 163 -6.93 -16.84 -5.33
C TRP A 163 -5.86 -17.49 -6.23
N ILE A 164 -4.63 -17.68 -5.72
CA ILE A 164 -3.55 -18.43 -6.36
C ILE A 164 -2.84 -19.26 -5.28
N PRO A 165 -2.64 -20.58 -5.48
CA PRO A 165 -1.76 -21.35 -4.59
C PRO A 165 -0.34 -20.87 -4.79
N CYS A 166 0.28 -20.26 -3.76
CA CYS A 166 1.58 -19.59 -3.85
C CYS A 166 2.40 -19.74 -2.56
N GLN A 167 3.66 -19.36 -2.57
CA GLN A 167 4.44 -19.11 -1.37
C GLN A 167 4.17 -17.66 -0.95
N ASP A 168 3.19 -17.46 -0.07
CA ASP A 168 2.56 -16.17 0.21
C ASP A 168 3.27 -15.45 1.35
N SER A 169 4.47 -14.98 1.05
CA SER A 169 5.34 -14.21 1.94
C SER A 169 5.96 -13.04 1.19
N PRO A 170 6.06 -11.85 1.79
CA PRO A 170 6.78 -10.73 1.19
C PRO A 170 8.28 -11.02 1.03
N GLY A 171 8.80 -12.03 1.72
CA GLY A 171 10.17 -12.53 1.57
C GLY A 171 10.41 -13.34 0.29
N VAL A 172 9.35 -13.82 -0.39
CA VAL A 172 9.45 -14.64 -1.61
C VAL A 172 9.04 -13.82 -2.82
N ARG A 173 9.94 -13.72 -3.80
CA ARG A 173 9.73 -12.92 -5.01
C ARG A 173 9.83 -13.79 -6.26
N PHE A 174 8.93 -13.55 -7.22
CA PHE A 174 8.88 -14.28 -8.49
C PHE A 174 8.47 -13.36 -9.65
N THR A 175 8.84 -13.72 -10.86
CA THR A 175 8.32 -13.13 -12.10
C THR A 175 7.10 -13.89 -12.58
N TYR A 176 6.28 -13.30 -13.47
CA TYR A 176 5.17 -14.06 -14.03
C TYR A 176 4.81 -13.72 -15.46
N ASN A 177 4.25 -14.70 -16.15
CA ASN A 177 3.39 -14.52 -17.31
C ASN A 177 1.97 -14.94 -16.93
N ALA A 178 0.97 -14.27 -17.50
CA ALA A 178 -0.41 -14.69 -17.31
C ALA A 178 -1.19 -14.65 -18.63
N LYS A 179 -2.10 -15.61 -18.78
CA LYS A 179 -3.13 -15.63 -19.80
C LYS A 179 -4.47 -15.66 -19.07
N VAL A 180 -5.27 -14.63 -19.27
CA VAL A 180 -6.54 -14.42 -18.58
C VAL A 180 -7.68 -14.39 -19.61
N THR A 181 -8.65 -15.28 -19.43
CA THR A 181 -9.87 -15.31 -20.25
C THR A 181 -11.03 -14.70 -19.48
N VAL A 182 -11.69 -13.71 -20.05
CA VAL A 182 -12.80 -12.96 -19.45
C VAL A 182 -13.95 -12.81 -20.47
N PRO A 183 -15.16 -12.35 -20.07
CA PRO A 183 -16.21 -11.95 -21.02
C PRO A 183 -15.68 -10.92 -22.05
N LYS A 184 -16.03 -11.07 -23.32
CA LYS A 184 -15.47 -10.30 -24.45
C LYS A 184 -15.68 -8.78 -24.36
N ASP A 185 -16.70 -8.37 -23.62
CA ASP A 185 -17.06 -6.95 -23.44
C ASP A 185 -16.38 -6.31 -22.22
N LEU A 186 -15.47 -7.04 -21.55
CA LEU A 186 -14.69 -6.59 -20.41
C LEU A 186 -13.20 -6.55 -20.76
N LEU A 187 -12.47 -5.64 -20.10
CA LEU A 187 -11.01 -5.57 -20.12
C LEU A 187 -10.44 -6.21 -18.85
N ALA A 188 -9.44 -7.07 -19.01
CA ALA A 188 -8.59 -7.51 -17.91
C ALA A 188 -7.31 -6.69 -17.86
N VAL A 189 -6.87 -6.30 -16.66
CA VAL A 189 -5.60 -5.65 -16.35
C VAL A 189 -4.96 -6.29 -15.13
N MET A 190 -3.62 -6.27 -15.05
CA MET A 190 -2.85 -6.89 -13.97
C MET A 190 -1.68 -5.99 -13.54
N SER A 191 -1.00 -6.36 -12.46
CA SER A 191 0.29 -5.74 -12.05
C SER A 191 1.43 -6.09 -13.02
N ALA A 192 1.28 -5.69 -14.28
CA ALA A 192 2.17 -5.99 -15.42
C ALA A 192 2.02 -4.93 -16.51
N VAL A 193 2.64 -5.14 -17.65
CA VAL A 193 2.35 -4.34 -18.85
C VAL A 193 0.95 -4.69 -19.36
N ASN A 194 0.08 -3.70 -19.43
CA ASN A 194 -1.35 -3.87 -19.67
C ASN A 194 -1.79 -3.53 -21.10
N PRO A 195 -2.81 -4.24 -21.64
CA PRO A 195 -3.50 -3.85 -22.86
C PRO A 195 -4.28 -2.53 -22.64
N GLN A 196 -4.28 -1.66 -23.63
CA GLN A 196 -4.96 -0.36 -23.58
C GLN A 196 -6.38 -0.38 -24.17
N LYS A 197 -6.81 -1.51 -24.74
CA LYS A 197 -8.11 -1.67 -25.40
C LYS A 197 -8.64 -3.09 -25.20
N LYS A 198 -9.96 -3.20 -25.17
CA LYS A 198 -10.66 -4.49 -25.27
C LYS A 198 -10.36 -5.14 -26.61
N ASN A 199 -10.41 -6.47 -26.66
CA ASN A 199 -10.30 -7.26 -27.86
C ASN A 199 -11.53 -8.18 -28.04
N ASP A 200 -11.72 -8.69 -29.28
CA ASP A 200 -12.90 -9.50 -29.63
C ASP A 200 -12.84 -10.94 -29.09
N THR A 201 -11.73 -11.36 -28.50
CA THR A 201 -11.55 -12.71 -27.98
C THR A 201 -11.89 -12.82 -26.50
N GLY A 202 -11.71 -11.73 -25.73
CA GLY A 202 -11.75 -11.75 -24.25
C GLY A 202 -10.54 -12.44 -23.64
N VAL A 203 -9.45 -12.68 -24.41
CA VAL A 203 -8.21 -13.31 -23.93
C VAL A 203 -7.12 -12.27 -23.91
N TYR A 204 -6.51 -12.08 -22.73
CA TYR A 204 -5.44 -11.12 -22.50
C TYR A 204 -4.20 -11.82 -21.97
N THR A 205 -3.02 -11.35 -22.38
CA THR A 205 -1.73 -11.88 -21.94
C THR A 205 -0.94 -10.79 -21.24
N PHE A 206 -0.26 -11.17 -20.17
CA PHE A 206 0.49 -10.27 -19.31
C PHE A 206 1.90 -10.81 -19.09
N LYS A 207 2.83 -9.90 -18.84
CA LYS A 207 4.20 -10.24 -18.48
C LYS A 207 4.71 -9.27 -17.41
N GLN A 208 5.17 -9.82 -16.29
CA GLN A 208 5.93 -9.12 -15.27
C GLN A 208 7.33 -9.73 -15.20
N ASP A 209 8.31 -9.04 -15.79
CA ASP A 209 9.70 -9.50 -15.87
C ASP A 209 10.57 -9.04 -14.69
N LYS A 210 10.00 -8.31 -13.76
CA LYS A 210 10.60 -7.95 -12.48
C LYS A 210 10.02 -8.82 -11.39
N ALA A 211 10.88 -9.39 -10.55
CA ALA A 211 10.41 -10.23 -9.45
C ALA A 211 9.67 -9.40 -8.40
N ILE A 212 8.45 -9.82 -8.07
CA ILE A 212 7.57 -9.21 -7.07
C ILE A 212 7.12 -10.24 -6.05
N PRO A 213 6.80 -9.87 -4.81
CA PRO A 213 6.12 -10.75 -3.86
C PRO A 213 4.66 -10.98 -4.27
N SER A 214 4.06 -12.01 -3.70
CA SER A 214 2.70 -12.46 -4.01
C SER A 214 1.63 -11.38 -3.80
N TYR A 215 1.72 -10.61 -2.71
CA TYR A 215 0.73 -9.59 -2.36
C TYR A 215 0.61 -8.46 -3.39
N LEU A 216 1.66 -8.24 -4.20
CA LEU A 216 1.69 -7.27 -5.29
C LEU A 216 1.15 -7.82 -6.62
N MET A 217 0.80 -9.11 -6.68
CA MET A 217 0.19 -9.69 -7.86
C MET A 217 -1.31 -9.41 -7.87
N ALA A 218 -1.75 -8.49 -8.74
CA ALA A 218 -3.12 -8.03 -8.79
C ALA A 218 -3.78 -8.29 -10.14
N ILE A 219 -5.10 -8.42 -10.12
CA ILE A 219 -5.98 -8.50 -11.28
C ILE A 219 -7.17 -7.57 -11.11
N ALA A 220 -7.61 -6.93 -12.19
CA ALA A 220 -8.91 -6.30 -12.27
C ALA A 220 -9.57 -6.59 -13.61
N VAL A 221 -10.88 -6.77 -13.60
CA VAL A 221 -11.68 -7.07 -14.80
C VAL A 221 -12.97 -6.26 -14.75
N GLY A 222 -13.24 -5.47 -15.78
CA GLY A 222 -14.44 -4.62 -15.79
C GLY A 222 -14.67 -3.91 -17.13
N ASP A 223 -15.65 -3.01 -17.13
CA ASP A 223 -15.85 -2.08 -18.23
C ASP A 223 -14.84 -0.93 -18.12
N ILE A 224 -13.59 -1.26 -18.42
CA ILE A 224 -12.44 -0.38 -18.23
C ILE A 224 -11.99 0.19 -19.58
N GLU A 225 -11.67 1.47 -19.60
CA GLU A 225 -11.03 2.17 -20.71
C GLU A 225 -9.70 2.79 -20.26
N PHE A 226 -8.83 3.13 -21.20
CA PHE A 226 -7.52 3.71 -20.96
C PHE A 226 -7.38 5.09 -21.60
N GLN A 227 -6.75 6.02 -20.88
CA GLN A 227 -6.29 7.30 -21.41
C GLN A 227 -4.83 7.55 -21.01
N SER A 228 -3.97 7.78 -22.01
CA SER A 228 -2.59 8.18 -21.76
C SER A 228 -2.54 9.60 -21.19
N ILE A 229 -1.69 9.84 -20.19
CA ILE A 229 -1.32 11.16 -19.70
C ILE A 229 -0.07 11.64 -20.45
N ASP A 230 0.95 10.79 -20.50
CA ASP A 230 2.17 10.99 -21.28
C ASP A 230 2.70 9.67 -21.86
N ASN A 231 3.97 9.62 -22.27
CA ASN A 231 4.58 8.41 -22.86
C ASN A 231 4.82 7.28 -21.85
N ARG A 232 4.85 7.54 -20.54
CA ARG A 232 5.11 6.58 -19.48
C ARG A 232 3.98 6.39 -18.47
N THR A 233 2.97 7.29 -18.49
CA THR A 233 1.89 7.28 -17.52
C THR A 233 0.53 7.31 -18.19
N GLY A 234 -0.47 6.74 -17.52
CA GLY A 234 -1.84 6.70 -17.99
C GLY A 234 -2.83 6.32 -16.90
N VAL A 235 -4.10 6.40 -17.25
CA VAL A 235 -5.21 6.08 -16.35
C VAL A 235 -6.13 5.06 -16.99
N TYR A 236 -6.45 4.02 -16.23
CA TYR A 236 -7.54 3.10 -16.47
C TYR A 236 -8.72 3.47 -15.57
N ALA A 237 -9.93 3.47 -16.08
CA ALA A 237 -11.13 3.73 -15.30
C ALA A 237 -12.38 3.26 -16.06
N GLU A 238 -13.51 3.20 -15.36
CA GLU A 238 -14.81 3.08 -16.04
C GLU A 238 -15.08 4.33 -16.91
N PRO A 239 -15.83 4.20 -18.03
CA PRO A 239 -16.00 5.29 -19.02
C PRO A 239 -16.39 6.66 -18.45
N SER A 240 -17.32 6.70 -17.46
CA SER A 240 -17.76 7.96 -16.85
C SER A 240 -16.69 8.64 -15.97
N MET A 241 -15.69 7.87 -15.54
CA MET A 241 -14.61 8.32 -14.65
C MET A 241 -13.37 8.75 -15.44
N LEU A 242 -13.13 8.19 -16.62
CA LEU A 242 -11.85 8.24 -17.32
C LEU A 242 -11.32 9.67 -17.57
N LYS A 243 -12.13 10.54 -18.20
CA LYS A 243 -11.69 11.91 -18.54
C LYS A 243 -11.38 12.76 -17.32
N LYS A 244 -12.21 12.68 -16.27
CA LYS A 244 -11.99 13.45 -15.03
C LYS A 244 -10.81 12.91 -14.24
N SER A 245 -10.57 11.60 -14.25
CA SER A 245 -9.37 10.99 -13.63
C SER A 245 -8.10 11.41 -14.36
N ALA A 246 -8.07 11.37 -15.69
CA ALA A 246 -6.92 11.83 -16.46
C ALA A 246 -6.64 13.33 -16.28
N TRP A 247 -7.68 14.15 -16.11
CA TRP A 247 -7.52 15.57 -15.78
C TRP A 247 -6.96 15.77 -14.36
N GLU A 248 -7.47 15.01 -13.38
CA GLU A 248 -7.02 15.08 -11.98
C GLU A 248 -5.54 14.71 -11.86
N PHE A 249 -5.09 13.68 -12.58
CA PHE A 249 -3.74 13.14 -12.50
C PHE A 249 -2.76 13.72 -13.54
N ALA A 250 -3.06 14.87 -14.12
CA ALA A 250 -2.23 15.46 -15.17
C ALA A 250 -0.76 15.74 -14.77
N GLU A 251 -0.47 15.86 -13.46
CA GLU A 251 0.88 16.08 -12.93
C GLU A 251 1.67 14.78 -12.67
N LEU A 252 1.07 13.61 -12.91
CA LEU A 252 1.65 12.31 -12.61
C LEU A 252 3.06 12.12 -13.21
N GLY A 253 3.25 12.48 -14.48
CA GLY A 253 4.56 12.39 -15.12
C GLY A 253 5.62 13.26 -14.46
N LYS A 254 5.22 14.44 -13.93
CA LYS A 254 6.16 15.31 -13.18
C LYS A 254 6.53 14.70 -11.84
N MET A 255 5.58 14.03 -11.16
CA MET A 255 5.86 13.31 -9.92
C MET A 255 6.87 12.18 -10.14
N VAL A 256 6.72 11.40 -11.23
CA VAL A 256 7.69 10.36 -11.61
C VAL A 256 9.08 10.96 -11.80
N VAL A 257 9.19 12.07 -12.56
CA VAL A 257 10.48 12.75 -12.80
C VAL A 257 11.09 13.29 -11.49
N ALA A 258 10.27 13.84 -10.60
CA ALA A 258 10.73 14.33 -9.30
C ALA A 258 11.28 13.18 -8.42
N ALA A 259 10.55 12.07 -8.36
CA ALA A 259 10.97 10.88 -7.61
C ALA A 259 12.26 10.26 -8.20
N GLU A 260 12.37 10.17 -9.54
CA GLU A 260 13.59 9.68 -10.20
C GLU A 260 14.82 10.52 -9.86
N LYS A 261 14.65 11.85 -9.78
CA LYS A 261 15.74 12.75 -9.41
C LYS A 261 16.23 12.51 -7.97
N LEU A 262 15.31 12.19 -7.05
CA LEU A 262 15.62 11.98 -5.64
C LEU A 262 16.18 10.57 -5.36
N TYR A 263 15.54 9.54 -5.96
CA TYR A 263 15.73 8.14 -5.54
C TYR A 263 16.30 7.23 -6.64
N GLY A 264 16.59 7.76 -7.82
CA GLY A 264 17.10 7.00 -8.95
C GLY A 264 15.98 6.53 -9.90
N PRO A 265 16.32 5.85 -11.01
CA PRO A 265 15.39 5.60 -12.10
C PRO A 265 14.19 4.76 -11.67
N TYR A 266 13.01 5.09 -12.20
CA TYR A 266 11.82 4.24 -12.11
C TYR A 266 12.03 2.96 -12.91
N ARG A 267 12.06 1.81 -12.25
CA ARG A 267 12.54 0.53 -12.82
C ARG A 267 11.44 -0.36 -13.37
N TRP A 268 10.17 0.06 -13.26
CA TRP A 268 9.01 -0.76 -13.63
C TRP A 268 8.50 -0.52 -15.06
N GLY A 269 9.07 0.43 -15.81
CA GLY A 269 8.69 0.77 -17.18
C GLY A 269 7.60 1.83 -17.24
N ARG A 270 6.31 1.44 -17.30
CA ARG A 270 5.17 2.36 -17.21
C ARG A 270 4.63 2.42 -15.80
N TYR A 271 4.17 3.59 -15.39
CA TYR A 271 3.39 3.80 -14.18
C TYR A 271 1.97 4.22 -14.58
N ASP A 272 1.04 3.28 -14.56
CA ASP A 272 -0.36 3.52 -14.84
C ASP A 272 -1.19 3.38 -13.56
N VAL A 273 -2.35 4.02 -13.53
CA VAL A 273 -3.26 4.04 -12.38
C VAL A 273 -4.60 3.48 -12.80
N LEU A 274 -5.20 2.60 -12.01
CA LEU A 274 -6.59 2.19 -12.14
C LEU A 274 -7.44 2.86 -11.05
N VAL A 275 -8.36 3.71 -11.46
CA VAL A 275 -9.40 4.23 -10.56
C VAL A 275 -10.47 3.16 -10.40
N LEU A 276 -10.54 2.58 -9.21
CA LEU A 276 -11.48 1.53 -8.87
C LEU A 276 -12.90 2.06 -8.65
N PRO A 277 -13.91 1.19 -8.67
CA PRO A 277 -15.29 1.55 -8.34
C PRO A 277 -15.46 2.17 -6.94
N PRO A 278 -16.55 2.91 -6.69
CA PRO A 278 -16.83 3.58 -5.40
C PRO A 278 -16.90 2.64 -4.19
N SER A 279 -17.11 1.35 -4.41
CA SER A 279 -17.11 0.31 -3.37
C SER A 279 -15.70 -0.04 -2.85
N PHE A 280 -14.62 0.40 -3.48
CA PHE A 280 -13.26 0.15 -3.02
C PHE A 280 -13.04 0.72 -1.60
N PRO A 281 -12.66 -0.12 -0.60
CA PRO A 281 -12.69 0.27 0.81
C PRO A 281 -11.42 0.98 1.30
N TYR A 282 -10.34 0.97 0.49
CA TYR A 282 -9.03 1.51 0.84
C TYR A 282 -8.73 2.84 0.14
N GLY A 283 -7.56 3.40 0.37
CA GLY A 283 -7.03 4.58 -0.32
C GLY A 283 -6.48 4.22 -1.69
N GLY A 284 -5.44 3.40 -1.68
CA GLY A 284 -4.78 2.86 -2.85
C GLY A 284 -4.23 1.47 -2.58
N MET A 285 -3.53 0.93 -3.58
CA MET A 285 -2.71 -0.27 -3.52
C MET A 285 -1.61 -0.17 -4.59
N GLU A 286 -0.39 -0.36 -4.17
CA GLU A 286 0.85 -0.07 -4.90
C GLU A 286 1.23 -1.11 -5.96
N ASN A 287 0.30 -1.84 -6.54
CA ASN A 287 0.63 -2.87 -7.53
C ASN A 287 1.57 -2.36 -8.63
N PRO A 288 2.71 -3.01 -8.88
CA PRO A 288 3.66 -2.57 -9.90
C PRO A 288 3.02 -2.42 -11.28
N ASN A 289 3.36 -1.36 -12.01
CA ASN A 289 2.79 -0.98 -13.30
C ASN A 289 1.32 -0.53 -13.27
N LEU A 290 0.55 -0.85 -12.24
CA LEU A 290 -0.88 -0.56 -12.17
C LEU A 290 -1.32 -0.31 -10.73
N THR A 291 -1.06 0.87 -10.23
CA THR A 291 -1.56 1.31 -8.92
C THR A 291 -3.09 1.36 -8.90
N PHE A 292 -3.71 0.79 -7.88
CA PHE A 292 -5.15 0.94 -7.65
C PHE A 292 -5.42 2.18 -6.79
N LEU A 293 -6.44 2.96 -7.14
CA LEU A 293 -6.84 4.15 -6.38
C LEU A 293 -8.35 4.23 -6.15
N THR A 294 -8.73 4.73 -4.98
CA THR A 294 -10.12 5.11 -4.69
C THR A 294 -10.58 6.24 -5.59
N PRO A 295 -11.84 6.25 -6.08
CA PRO A 295 -12.39 7.40 -6.81
C PRO A 295 -12.52 8.66 -5.93
N GLY A 296 -12.38 8.53 -4.60
CA GLY A 296 -12.40 9.65 -3.67
C GLY A 296 -11.30 10.70 -3.90
N VAL A 297 -10.22 10.33 -4.61
CA VAL A 297 -9.14 11.27 -4.98
C VAL A 297 -9.50 12.19 -6.14
N ILE A 298 -10.61 11.95 -6.83
CA ILE A 298 -11.07 12.79 -7.93
C ILE A 298 -11.86 13.98 -7.37
N ALA A 299 -11.14 14.97 -6.87
CA ALA A 299 -11.70 16.16 -6.24
C ALA A 299 -12.23 17.19 -7.26
N GLY A 300 -11.71 17.18 -8.48
CA GLY A 300 -12.01 18.15 -9.54
C GLY A 300 -11.19 19.45 -9.42
N ASP A 301 -10.15 19.47 -8.58
CA ASP A 301 -9.27 20.63 -8.36
C ASP A 301 -7.79 20.24 -8.19
N ARG A 302 -7.43 18.97 -8.34
CA ARG A 302 -6.09 18.39 -8.17
C ARG A 302 -5.52 18.53 -6.76
N SER A 303 -6.36 18.72 -5.77
CA SER A 303 -5.93 18.98 -4.39
C SER A 303 -5.63 17.70 -3.58
N LEU A 304 -5.97 16.51 -4.10
CA LEU A 304 -5.80 15.23 -3.40
C LEU A 304 -4.74 14.32 -4.05
N THR A 305 -3.69 14.91 -4.58
CA THR A 305 -2.63 14.18 -5.29
C THR A 305 -1.55 13.60 -4.36
N SER A 306 -1.60 13.87 -3.05
CA SER A 306 -0.68 13.27 -2.07
C SER A 306 -0.78 11.74 -2.05
N LEU A 307 -1.99 11.17 -2.07
CA LEU A 307 -2.17 9.73 -2.17
C LEU A 307 -1.52 9.16 -3.44
N LEU A 308 -1.63 9.87 -4.57
CA LEU A 308 -0.95 9.46 -5.80
C LEU A 308 0.58 9.49 -5.66
N ALA A 309 1.14 10.46 -4.93
CA ALA A 309 2.55 10.53 -4.62
C ALA A 309 2.98 9.40 -3.66
N HIS A 310 2.13 9.02 -2.71
CA HIS A 310 2.32 7.88 -1.81
C HIS A 310 2.44 6.58 -2.61
N GLU A 311 1.43 6.25 -3.41
CA GLU A 311 1.42 5.04 -4.23
C GLU A 311 2.57 4.99 -5.25
N LEU A 312 2.96 6.14 -5.80
CA LEU A 312 4.16 6.23 -6.63
C LEU A 312 5.42 5.96 -5.82
N GLY A 313 5.49 6.43 -4.58
CA GLY A 313 6.60 6.24 -3.65
C GLY A 313 6.92 4.77 -3.41
N HIS A 314 5.89 3.93 -3.39
CA HIS A 314 6.04 2.49 -3.29
C HIS A 314 6.87 1.86 -4.43
N SER A 315 7.02 2.53 -5.55
CA SER A 315 7.90 2.04 -6.62
C SER A 315 9.36 1.89 -6.20
N TRP A 316 9.78 2.55 -5.12
CA TRP A 316 11.09 2.40 -4.48
C TRP A 316 10.98 1.69 -3.13
N SER A 317 10.06 2.10 -2.27
CA SER A 317 9.79 1.49 -0.96
C SER A 317 8.57 0.58 -1.04
N GLY A 318 8.68 -0.68 -0.66
CA GLY A 318 7.62 -1.68 -0.82
C GLY A 318 7.84 -2.56 -2.06
N ASN A 319 7.89 -1.99 -3.24
CA ASN A 319 8.03 -2.76 -4.49
C ASN A 319 9.48 -3.11 -4.83
N LEU A 320 10.37 -2.11 -4.88
CA LEU A 320 11.78 -2.33 -5.21
C LEU A 320 12.53 -2.93 -4.02
N VAL A 321 12.37 -2.32 -2.85
CA VAL A 321 12.88 -2.83 -1.57
C VAL A 321 11.67 -3.15 -0.71
N THR A 322 11.43 -4.44 -0.49
CA THR A 322 10.25 -4.94 0.23
C THR A 322 10.62 -5.32 1.67
N ASN A 323 9.71 -5.18 2.61
CA ASN A 323 9.82 -5.78 3.94
C ASN A 323 9.84 -7.32 3.84
N ALA A 324 10.72 -8.00 4.55
CA ALA A 324 10.86 -9.46 4.44
C ALA A 324 9.76 -10.23 5.18
N THR A 325 9.19 -9.63 6.22
CA THR A 325 8.05 -10.13 6.99
C THR A 325 7.08 -8.99 7.30
N TRP A 326 5.87 -9.31 7.72
CA TRP A 326 4.88 -8.30 8.11
C TRP A 326 5.24 -7.58 9.42
N ASP A 327 6.09 -8.16 10.25
CA ASP A 327 6.69 -7.47 11.41
C ASP A 327 7.55 -6.27 11.00
N ASP A 328 8.00 -6.21 9.74
CA ASP A 328 8.88 -5.20 9.16
C ASP A 328 8.13 -4.16 8.30
N ILE A 329 6.81 -4.12 8.35
CA ILE A 329 5.95 -3.30 7.46
C ILE A 329 6.33 -1.81 7.45
N TRP A 330 6.94 -1.27 8.50
CA TRP A 330 7.40 0.10 8.55
C TRP A 330 8.49 0.42 7.51
N LEU A 331 9.28 -0.59 7.07
CA LEU A 331 10.26 -0.44 5.99
C LEU A 331 9.58 -0.17 4.65
N ASN A 332 8.35 -0.62 4.48
CA ASN A 332 7.50 -0.29 3.35
C ASN A 332 6.86 1.09 3.58
N GLU A 333 5.98 1.23 4.54
CA GLU A 333 5.08 2.36 4.70
C GLU A 333 5.74 3.64 5.23
N GLY A 334 6.67 3.50 6.17
CA GLY A 334 7.37 4.64 6.74
C GLY A 334 8.27 5.35 5.74
N PHE A 335 9.00 4.58 4.93
CA PHE A 335 9.81 5.13 3.83
C PHE A 335 8.91 5.72 2.73
N THR A 336 7.82 5.06 2.40
CA THR A 336 6.88 5.56 1.38
C THR A 336 6.25 6.88 1.81
N THR A 337 5.84 7.02 3.07
CA THR A 337 5.34 8.30 3.61
C THR A 337 6.41 9.39 3.53
N TYR A 338 7.69 9.05 3.78
CA TYR A 338 8.78 10.01 3.59
C TYR A 338 8.95 10.40 2.11
N VAL A 339 8.89 9.43 1.20
CA VAL A 339 8.99 9.67 -0.25
C VAL A 339 7.82 10.51 -0.76
N GLU A 340 6.60 10.23 -0.32
CA GLU A 340 5.38 11.02 -0.60
C GLU A 340 5.59 12.50 -0.28
N HIS A 341 6.02 12.81 0.96
CA HIS A 341 6.26 14.18 1.41
C HIS A 341 7.34 14.87 0.58
N ARG A 342 8.40 14.16 0.20
CA ARG A 342 9.48 14.71 -0.63
C ARG A 342 9.06 14.95 -2.09
N ILE A 343 8.20 14.08 -2.65
CA ILE A 343 7.57 14.34 -3.96
C ILE A 343 6.63 15.54 -3.87
N GLY A 344 5.82 15.62 -2.80
CA GLY A 344 4.94 16.75 -2.53
C GLY A 344 5.71 18.07 -2.44
N GLU A 345 6.82 18.09 -1.70
CA GLU A 345 7.72 19.25 -1.62
C GLU A 345 8.25 19.69 -2.99
N ALA A 346 8.69 18.72 -3.80
CA ALA A 346 9.25 19.00 -5.13
C ALA A 346 8.19 19.54 -6.13
N ILE A 347 6.92 19.18 -5.97
CA ILE A 347 5.82 19.59 -6.88
C ILE A 347 5.10 20.84 -6.38
N PHE A 348 4.82 20.92 -5.07
CA PHE A 348 3.97 21.95 -4.47
C PHE A 348 4.75 22.96 -3.62
N GLY A 349 6.03 22.69 -3.34
CA GLY A 349 6.93 23.60 -2.61
C GLY A 349 7.01 23.34 -1.10
N GLU A 350 7.94 24.07 -0.46
CA GLU A 350 8.34 23.90 0.95
C GLU A 350 7.18 24.15 1.93
N LYS A 351 6.31 25.11 1.65
CA LYS A 351 5.16 25.44 2.51
C LYS A 351 4.17 24.26 2.65
N GLU A 352 3.87 23.58 1.55
CA GLU A 352 3.03 22.37 1.57
C GLU A 352 3.71 21.28 2.40
N PHE A 353 5.02 21.09 2.22
CA PHE A 353 5.80 20.14 3.00
C PHE A 353 5.78 20.45 4.51
N GLU A 354 5.91 21.72 4.92
CA GLU A 354 5.80 22.13 6.33
C GLU A 354 4.43 21.82 6.92
N MET A 355 3.35 22.15 6.18
CA MET A 355 1.98 21.85 6.60
C MET A 355 1.75 20.33 6.77
N GLN A 356 2.20 19.53 5.82
CA GLN A 356 2.10 18.07 5.89
C GLN A 356 2.89 17.50 7.08
N ASN A 357 4.07 18.03 7.38
CA ASN A 357 4.84 17.65 8.57
C ASN A 357 4.05 17.86 9.88
N VAL A 358 3.33 18.97 10.00
CA VAL A 358 2.50 19.26 11.18
C VAL A 358 1.33 18.30 11.26
N ILE A 359 0.66 18.02 10.14
CA ILE A 359 -0.46 17.07 10.08
C ILE A 359 0.01 15.67 10.48
N THR A 360 1.06 15.14 9.85
CA THR A 360 1.58 13.80 10.14
C THR A 360 2.08 13.68 11.58
N ARG A 361 2.68 14.76 12.11
CA ARG A 361 3.08 14.82 13.53
C ARG A 361 1.89 14.70 14.47
N LYS A 362 0.79 15.39 14.17
CA LYS A 362 -0.45 15.31 14.93
C LYS A 362 -1.04 13.89 14.87
N GLU A 363 -1.09 13.30 13.68
CA GLU A 363 -1.56 11.92 13.51
C GLU A 363 -0.75 10.93 14.33
N LEU A 364 0.59 11.07 14.40
CA LEU A 364 1.43 10.23 15.25
C LEU A 364 1.05 10.37 16.73
N VAL A 365 0.91 11.61 17.22
CA VAL A 365 0.55 11.84 18.63
C VAL A 365 -0.81 11.27 18.96
N ASP A 366 -1.81 11.53 18.12
CA ASP A 366 -3.18 11.08 18.33
C ASP A 366 -3.28 9.54 18.33
N ASN A 367 -2.60 8.87 17.38
CA ASN A 367 -2.61 7.41 17.30
C ASN A 367 -1.88 6.76 18.48
N VAL A 368 -0.70 7.26 18.86
CA VAL A 368 -0.01 6.71 20.03
C VAL A 368 -0.84 6.93 21.31
N ALA A 369 -1.55 8.06 21.44
CA ALA A 369 -2.44 8.29 22.55
C ALA A 369 -3.66 7.33 22.55
N GLU A 370 -4.20 6.98 21.38
CA GLU A 370 -5.30 6.01 21.25
C GLU A 370 -4.86 4.59 21.66
N TYR A 371 -3.66 4.15 21.24
CA TYR A 371 -3.09 2.85 21.63
C TYR A 371 -2.60 2.82 23.07
N GLY A 372 -2.07 3.94 23.58
CA GLY A 372 -1.31 4.07 24.83
C GLY A 372 0.19 3.99 24.64
N ASP A 373 0.94 4.86 25.31
CA ASP A 373 2.38 5.05 25.16
C ASP A 373 3.23 3.78 25.40
N THR A 374 2.72 2.81 26.14
CA THR A 374 3.41 1.56 26.46
C THR A 374 2.96 0.37 25.62
N ASN A 375 1.98 0.58 24.74
CA ASN A 375 1.44 -0.49 23.90
C ASN A 375 2.51 -0.95 22.89
N PRO A 376 2.85 -2.26 22.81
CA PRO A 376 3.84 -2.79 21.89
C PRO A 376 3.52 -2.57 20.41
N ASP A 377 2.26 -2.39 20.03
CA ASP A 377 1.83 -2.11 18.66
C ASP A 377 2.18 -0.69 18.21
N THR A 378 2.71 0.15 19.12
CA THR A 378 3.29 1.46 18.76
C THR A 378 4.79 1.39 18.44
N ARG A 379 5.41 0.19 18.39
CA ARG A 379 6.77 -0.04 17.89
C ARG A 379 6.79 0.03 16.36
N LEU A 380 7.95 0.31 15.77
CA LEU A 380 8.16 0.12 14.33
C LEU A 380 8.33 -1.36 14.00
N LYS A 381 9.24 -2.05 14.69
CA LYS A 381 9.31 -3.52 14.62
C LYS A 381 8.24 -4.10 15.55
N VAL A 382 7.12 -4.49 14.98
CA VAL A 382 6.02 -5.16 15.71
C VAL A 382 6.29 -6.65 15.88
N SER A 383 5.44 -7.36 16.61
CA SER A 383 5.42 -8.82 16.68
C SER A 383 4.01 -9.31 16.42
N LEU A 384 3.85 -9.96 15.28
CA LEU A 384 2.56 -10.46 14.79
C LEU A 384 2.45 -11.99 14.90
N THR A 385 3.38 -12.66 15.58
CA THR A 385 3.34 -14.11 15.79
C THR A 385 2.02 -14.54 16.42
N GLY A 386 1.28 -15.43 15.73
CA GLY A 386 -0.02 -15.91 16.16
C GLY A 386 -1.17 -14.91 16.04
N ARG A 387 -0.96 -13.83 15.32
CA ARG A 387 -1.98 -12.78 15.03
C ARG A 387 -2.26 -12.71 13.52
N ASN A 388 -3.36 -12.06 13.17
CA ASN A 388 -3.59 -11.65 11.78
C ASN A 388 -2.52 -10.60 11.39
N PRO A 389 -1.76 -10.81 10.31
CA PRO A 389 -0.78 -9.82 9.87
C PRO A 389 -1.39 -8.46 9.50
N ASP A 390 -2.68 -8.41 9.14
CA ASP A 390 -3.40 -7.15 8.91
C ASP A 390 -3.46 -6.25 10.16
N ASP A 391 -3.30 -6.81 11.37
CA ASP A 391 -3.20 -6.04 12.62
C ASP A 391 -1.96 -5.12 12.64
N GLY A 392 -0.93 -5.45 11.87
CA GLY A 392 0.28 -4.63 11.70
C GLY A 392 0.09 -3.44 10.77
N ILE A 393 -0.93 -3.46 9.92
CA ILE A 393 -1.24 -2.40 8.95
C ILE A 393 -2.09 -1.31 9.63
N SER A 394 -1.54 -0.74 10.71
CA SER A 394 -2.10 0.43 11.41
C SER A 394 -1.46 1.72 10.87
N LEU A 395 -1.85 2.88 11.38
CA LEU A 395 -1.22 4.15 10.98
C LEU A 395 0.21 4.32 11.56
N ILE A 396 0.58 3.56 12.58
CA ILE A 396 1.88 3.66 13.25
C ILE A 396 3.07 3.44 12.31
N PRO A 397 3.15 2.37 11.49
CA PRO A 397 4.24 2.18 10.52
C PRO A 397 4.49 3.39 9.62
N TYR A 398 3.42 4.04 9.18
CA TYR A 398 3.44 5.23 8.31
C TYR A 398 4.03 6.43 9.03
N VAL A 399 3.32 6.91 10.06
CA VAL A 399 3.62 8.22 10.68
C VAL A 399 4.81 8.17 11.65
N LYS A 400 5.02 7.06 12.37
CA LYS A 400 6.20 6.88 13.23
C LYS A 400 7.44 6.57 12.40
N GLY A 401 7.30 5.75 11.34
CA GLY A 401 8.36 5.48 10.38
C GLY A 401 8.84 6.77 9.69
N TYR A 402 7.91 7.58 9.19
CA TYR A 402 8.20 8.90 8.67
C TYR A 402 8.94 9.79 9.68
N ALA A 403 8.42 9.91 10.91
CA ALA A 403 9.02 10.74 11.94
C ALA A 403 10.46 10.30 12.28
N PHE A 404 10.71 8.99 12.28
CA PHE A 404 12.04 8.43 12.48
C PHE A 404 13.01 8.81 11.34
N LEU A 405 12.59 8.70 10.08
CA LEU A 405 13.41 9.12 8.94
C LEU A 405 13.71 10.62 8.97
N ARG A 406 12.76 11.45 9.45
CA ARG A 406 12.98 12.88 9.67
C ARG A 406 14.01 13.15 10.77
N VAL A 407 14.05 12.35 11.82
CA VAL A 407 15.10 12.46 12.87
C VAL A 407 16.47 12.16 12.28
N ILE A 408 16.59 11.12 11.44
CA ILE A 408 17.85 10.79 10.78
C ILE A 408 18.28 11.93 9.84
N GLU A 409 17.37 12.40 8.98
CA GLU A 409 17.63 13.52 8.07
C GLU A 409 18.15 14.77 8.81
N ASN A 410 17.49 15.15 9.91
CA ASN A 410 17.92 16.31 10.70
C ASN A 410 19.26 16.09 11.40
N ALA A 411 19.56 14.85 11.79
CA ALA A 411 20.82 14.54 12.46
C ALA A 411 22.04 14.63 11.52
N VAL A 412 21.87 14.28 10.24
CA VAL A 412 22.98 14.24 9.26
C VAL A 412 22.94 15.32 8.19
N GLY A 413 21.81 16.04 8.07
CA GLY A 413 21.52 17.01 7.02
C GLY A 413 20.93 16.36 5.76
N ARG A 414 20.06 17.12 5.07
CA ARG A 414 19.26 16.66 3.93
C ARG A 414 20.09 16.07 2.79
N GLU A 415 21.13 16.78 2.34
CA GLU A 415 21.95 16.33 1.22
C GLU A 415 22.60 14.96 1.48
N LYS A 416 23.12 14.75 2.69
CA LYS A 416 23.75 13.49 3.08
C LYS A 416 22.70 12.38 3.20
N PHE A 417 21.50 12.71 3.69
CA PHE A 417 20.42 11.75 3.83
C PHE A 417 19.84 11.34 2.47
N ASP A 418 19.67 12.28 1.53
CA ASP A 418 19.22 11.99 0.15
C ASP A 418 20.17 11.01 -0.55
N VAL A 419 21.48 11.20 -0.41
CA VAL A 419 22.49 10.26 -0.94
C VAL A 419 22.37 8.90 -0.26
N PHE A 420 22.17 8.84 1.06
CA PHE A 420 22.02 7.59 1.80
C PHE A 420 20.79 6.81 1.34
N ILE A 421 19.62 7.45 1.26
CA ILE A 421 18.36 6.79 0.84
C ILE A 421 18.46 6.27 -0.59
N LYS A 422 19.02 7.06 -1.52
CA LYS A 422 19.22 6.60 -2.88
C LYS A 422 20.12 5.37 -2.94
N ASN A 423 21.23 5.37 -2.21
CA ASN A 423 22.15 4.23 -2.15
C ASN A 423 21.50 3.01 -1.48
N TYR A 424 20.63 3.22 -0.48
CA TYR A 424 19.85 2.15 0.16
C TYR A 424 18.91 1.45 -0.83
N PHE A 425 18.14 2.21 -1.63
CA PHE A 425 17.29 1.63 -2.67
C PHE A 425 18.07 0.93 -3.77
N ASP A 426 19.23 1.46 -4.16
CA ASP A 426 20.09 0.84 -5.16
C ASP A 426 20.73 -0.46 -4.64
N ALA A 427 21.20 -0.48 -3.39
CA ALA A 427 21.89 -1.64 -2.80
C ALA A 427 20.93 -2.83 -2.55
N HIS A 428 19.66 -2.54 -2.27
CA HIS A 428 18.66 -3.56 -1.97
C HIS A 428 17.62 -3.76 -3.07
N ALA A 429 17.90 -3.25 -4.28
CA ALA A 429 16.96 -3.32 -5.39
C ALA A 429 16.51 -4.75 -5.69
N PHE A 430 15.18 -4.95 -5.80
CA PHE A 430 14.52 -6.25 -5.99
C PHE A 430 14.80 -7.28 -4.90
N GLN A 431 15.07 -6.81 -3.67
CA GLN A 431 15.25 -7.65 -2.50
C GLN A 431 14.15 -7.40 -1.47
N SER A 432 13.94 -8.41 -0.62
CA SER A 432 13.17 -8.29 0.61
C SER A 432 14.14 -8.30 1.79
N ILE A 433 14.00 -7.34 2.71
CA ILE A 433 14.93 -7.14 3.83
C ILE A 433 14.19 -7.01 5.16
N THR A 434 14.87 -7.35 6.24
CA THR A 434 14.38 -7.17 7.60
C THR A 434 14.74 -5.81 8.17
N THR A 435 14.13 -5.46 9.29
CA THR A 435 14.54 -4.31 10.11
C THR A 435 16.01 -4.42 10.52
N GLU A 436 16.49 -5.63 10.81
CA GLU A 436 17.87 -5.90 11.23
C GLU A 436 18.85 -5.69 10.05
N ASP A 437 18.47 -6.03 8.81
CA ASP A 437 19.23 -5.70 7.60
C ASP A 437 19.35 -4.17 7.45
N PHE A 438 18.27 -3.43 7.66
CA PHE A 438 18.29 -1.97 7.64
C PHE A 438 19.17 -1.38 8.75
N VAL A 439 19.05 -1.90 9.99
CA VAL A 439 19.90 -1.47 11.13
C VAL A 439 21.37 -1.70 10.83
N LYS A 440 21.72 -2.84 10.24
CA LYS A 440 23.08 -3.12 9.78
C LYS A 440 23.52 -2.11 8.72
N TYR A 441 22.69 -1.89 7.71
CA TYR A 441 23.01 -0.99 6.59
C TYR A 441 23.24 0.46 7.05
N ILE A 442 22.37 1.01 7.90
CA ILE A 442 22.51 2.38 8.40
C ILE A 442 23.76 2.54 9.29
N ASN A 443 24.06 1.53 10.12
CA ASN A 443 25.27 1.54 10.95
C ASN A 443 26.55 1.52 10.09
N GLU A 444 26.60 0.71 9.03
CA GLU A 444 27.77 0.59 8.17
C GLU A 444 27.96 1.79 7.24
N ASN A 445 26.87 2.41 6.74
CA ASN A 445 26.92 3.38 5.65
C ASN A 445 26.66 4.83 6.08
N LEU A 446 25.99 5.07 7.22
CA LEU A 446 25.64 6.41 7.68
C LEU A 446 26.20 6.74 9.06
N ILE A 447 25.95 5.93 10.08
CA ILE A 447 26.36 6.18 11.47
C ILE A 447 27.84 5.85 11.65
N LYS A 448 28.26 4.68 11.16
CA LYS A 448 29.63 4.14 11.32
C LYS A 448 29.97 4.05 12.82
N GLU A 449 31.13 4.58 13.22
CA GLU A 449 31.59 4.59 14.62
C GLU A 449 31.29 5.92 15.34
N ASP A 450 30.47 6.79 14.74
CA ASP A 450 30.11 8.10 15.31
C ASP A 450 29.08 7.94 16.44
N LYS A 451 29.58 7.80 17.67
CA LYS A 451 28.73 7.68 18.87
C LYS A 451 27.81 8.89 19.07
N ALA A 452 28.30 10.11 18.77
CA ALA A 452 27.49 11.31 18.94
C ALA A 452 26.31 11.32 17.96
N LEU A 453 26.49 10.82 16.74
CA LEU A 453 25.43 10.64 15.76
C LEU A 453 24.46 9.52 16.19
N ALA A 454 24.96 8.38 16.67
CA ALA A 454 24.14 7.29 17.20
C ALA A 454 23.24 7.76 18.35
N ASP A 455 23.81 8.56 19.31
CA ASP A 455 23.06 9.14 20.43
C ASP A 455 21.99 10.17 19.99
N LYS A 456 22.19 10.86 18.86
CA LYS A 456 21.20 11.76 18.28
C LYS A 456 20.06 11.00 17.60
N ILE A 457 20.36 9.90 16.89
CA ILE A 457 19.36 9.13 16.10
C ILE A 457 18.54 8.21 17.01
N LYS A 458 19.17 7.52 17.98
CA LYS A 458 18.52 6.59 18.92
C LYS A 458 17.75 5.47 18.21
N LEU A 459 18.43 4.70 17.32
CA LEU A 459 17.82 3.61 16.54
C LEU A 459 16.95 2.67 17.40
N GLU A 460 17.51 2.22 18.55
CA GLU A 460 16.86 1.29 19.47
C GLU A 460 15.52 1.83 20.00
N ASP A 461 15.49 3.12 20.39
CA ASP A 461 14.29 3.74 20.95
C ASP A 461 13.18 3.88 19.89
N TRP A 462 13.55 4.20 18.65
CA TRP A 462 12.58 4.36 17.56
C TRP A 462 12.01 3.05 17.07
N ILE A 463 12.86 2.04 16.91
CA ILE A 463 12.50 0.79 16.24
C ILE A 463 11.81 -0.18 17.22
N TYR A 464 12.43 -0.40 18.40
CA TYR A 464 12.03 -1.50 19.29
C TYR A 464 11.27 -1.08 20.53
N LYS A 465 11.19 0.25 20.86
CA LYS A 465 10.42 0.72 22.00
C LYS A 465 9.07 1.31 21.60
N PRO A 466 8.03 1.11 22.43
CA PRO A 466 6.73 1.71 22.23
C PRO A 466 6.76 3.23 22.49
N GLY A 467 5.68 3.90 22.11
CA GLY A 467 5.50 5.33 22.30
C GLY A 467 6.33 6.19 21.35
N ILE A 468 6.51 7.46 21.70
CA ILE A 468 7.22 8.47 20.88
C ILE A 468 8.53 8.82 21.58
N PRO A 469 9.71 8.56 20.96
CA PRO A 469 10.99 8.95 21.53
C PRO A 469 11.15 10.47 21.69
N SER A 470 11.85 10.88 22.77
CA SER A 470 11.99 12.29 23.16
C SER A 470 12.77 13.17 22.17
N ASN A 471 13.54 12.54 21.24
CA ASN A 471 14.33 13.25 20.23
C ASN A 471 13.56 13.47 18.91
N ILE A 472 12.24 13.32 18.94
CA ILE A 472 11.40 13.57 17.76
C ILE A 472 11.58 15.01 17.27
N THR A 473 11.67 15.18 15.95
CA THR A 473 11.86 16.47 15.30
C THR A 473 10.71 17.43 15.59
N ALA A 474 11.00 18.64 16.01
CA ALA A 474 10.00 19.71 16.07
C ALA A 474 9.53 20.08 14.66
N VAL A 475 8.25 20.37 14.53
CA VAL A 475 7.63 20.79 13.27
C VAL A 475 6.82 22.07 13.51
N SER A 476 6.76 22.95 12.51
CA SER A 476 5.96 24.17 12.52
C SER A 476 5.57 24.54 11.10
N SER A 477 4.54 25.36 10.95
CA SER A 477 4.14 25.95 9.67
C SER A 477 3.67 27.37 9.90
N ALA A 478 4.31 28.32 9.22
CA ALA A 478 3.93 29.72 9.28
C ALA A 478 2.52 29.96 8.73
N ASP A 479 2.09 29.15 7.77
CA ASP A 479 0.73 29.23 7.21
C ASP A 479 -0.30 28.73 8.23
N PHE A 480 -0.03 27.69 9.01
CA PHE A 480 -0.92 27.26 10.12
C PHE A 480 -0.93 28.27 11.26
N ASP A 481 0.20 28.89 11.61
CA ASP A 481 0.24 29.99 12.58
C ASP A 481 -0.63 31.19 12.15
N ALA A 482 -0.69 31.46 10.85
CA ALA A 482 -1.57 32.51 10.30
C ALA A 482 -3.05 32.11 10.43
N ILE A 483 -3.39 30.85 10.20
CA ILE A 483 -4.75 30.34 10.38
C ILE A 483 -5.17 30.35 11.86
N ASP A 484 -4.27 30.02 12.78
CA ASP A 484 -4.52 30.10 14.23
C ASP A 484 -4.83 31.53 14.69
N LYS A 485 -4.20 32.54 14.08
CA LYS A 485 -4.55 33.94 14.30
C LYS A 485 -5.95 34.28 13.78
N ILE A 486 -6.30 33.75 12.60
CA ILE A 486 -7.67 33.88 12.05
C ILE A 486 -8.65 33.20 12.99
N GLN A 487 -8.36 31.99 13.48
CA GLN A 487 -9.23 31.26 14.42
C GLN A 487 -9.52 32.05 15.70
N LYS A 488 -8.58 32.82 16.21
CA LYS A 488 -8.76 33.66 17.40
C LYS A 488 -9.60 34.90 17.16
N SER A 489 -9.74 35.36 15.92
CA SER A 489 -10.35 36.67 15.61
C SER A 489 -11.59 36.63 14.72
N TRP A 490 -11.86 35.53 13.99
CA TRP A 490 -12.93 35.51 13.00
C TRP A 490 -14.35 35.73 13.59
N ARG A 491 -14.58 35.39 14.87
CA ARG A 491 -15.82 35.67 15.55
C ARG A 491 -16.11 37.18 15.68
N GLU A 492 -15.04 37.98 15.78
CA GLU A 492 -15.12 39.45 15.88
C GLU A 492 -15.09 40.09 14.49
N THR A 493 -14.28 39.57 13.58
CA THR A 493 -14.05 40.16 12.24
C THR A 493 -15.02 39.66 11.17
N GLY A 494 -15.76 38.58 11.45
CA GLY A 494 -16.64 37.89 10.52
C GLY A 494 -15.88 36.90 9.63
N VAL A 495 -16.65 36.04 8.93
CA VAL A 495 -16.12 35.00 8.04
C VAL A 495 -15.91 35.46 6.61
N ALA A 496 -16.47 36.61 6.22
CA ALA A 496 -16.42 37.09 4.83
C ALA A 496 -14.99 37.27 4.31
N GLY A 497 -14.66 36.63 3.20
CA GLY A 497 -13.35 36.69 2.56
C GLY A 497 -12.29 35.74 3.16
N LEU A 498 -12.63 34.90 4.14
CA LEU A 498 -11.71 33.90 4.70
C LEU A 498 -11.34 32.85 3.64
N SER A 499 -12.24 32.47 2.75
CA SER A 499 -12.00 31.52 1.64
C SER A 499 -10.89 31.96 0.69
N LYS A 500 -10.60 33.28 0.64
CA LYS A 500 -9.48 33.84 -0.13
C LYS A 500 -8.14 33.80 0.62
N LYS A 501 -8.16 33.59 1.93
CA LYS A 501 -6.98 33.53 2.80
C LYS A 501 -6.61 32.09 3.16
N ILE A 502 -7.59 31.20 3.19
CA ILE A 502 -7.50 29.77 3.54
C ILE A 502 -7.83 29.02 2.25
N THR A 503 -6.83 28.67 1.46
CA THR A 503 -6.99 28.29 0.06
C THR A 503 -6.70 26.81 -0.21
N THR A 504 -5.64 26.27 0.40
CA THR A 504 -5.21 24.89 0.18
C THR A 504 -6.07 23.89 0.97
N THR A 505 -5.98 22.61 0.62
CA THR A 505 -6.65 21.54 1.37
C THR A 505 -6.13 21.47 2.81
N ALA A 506 -4.82 21.52 3.02
CA ALA A 506 -4.20 21.47 4.34
C ALA A 506 -4.65 22.63 5.24
N GLU A 507 -4.67 23.86 4.71
CA GLU A 507 -5.15 25.04 5.42
C GLU A 507 -6.63 24.90 5.83
N LYS A 508 -7.49 24.44 4.92
CA LYS A 508 -8.91 24.21 5.21
C LYS A 508 -9.13 23.13 6.26
N GLN A 509 -8.36 22.03 6.18
CA GLN A 509 -8.36 20.98 7.19
C GLN A 509 -8.01 21.55 8.56
N HIS A 510 -6.90 22.29 8.65
CA HIS A 510 -6.45 22.91 9.89
C HIS A 510 -7.50 23.86 10.47
N PHE A 511 -8.12 24.68 9.61
CA PHE A 511 -9.21 25.57 10.02
C PHE A 511 -10.41 24.80 10.58
N ILE A 512 -10.87 23.74 9.92
CA ILE A 512 -12.02 22.93 10.35
C ILE A 512 -11.71 22.19 11.67
N ASP A 513 -10.52 21.65 11.83
CA ASP A 513 -10.11 20.90 13.03
C ASP A 513 -10.02 21.78 14.28
N HIS A 514 -9.76 23.08 14.11
CA HIS A 514 -9.63 24.04 15.21
C HIS A 514 -10.86 24.91 15.39
N LEU A 515 -12.02 24.53 14.84
CA LEU A 515 -13.28 25.21 15.12
C LEU A 515 -13.60 25.13 16.63
N PRO A 516 -14.08 26.21 17.24
CA PRO A 516 -14.38 26.23 18.66
C PRO A 516 -15.41 25.16 19.06
N ALA A 517 -15.23 24.52 20.21
CA ALA A 517 -16.14 23.49 20.70
C ALA A 517 -17.55 23.99 20.96
N ASP A 518 -17.70 25.28 21.20
CA ASP A 518 -18.97 25.98 21.43
C ASP A 518 -19.54 26.65 20.18
N ILE A 519 -19.04 26.28 18.97
CA ILE A 519 -19.50 26.86 17.71
C ILE A 519 -21.01 26.66 17.52
N THR A 520 -21.68 27.73 17.14
CA THR A 520 -23.15 27.73 16.93
C THR A 520 -23.51 27.29 15.50
N VAL A 521 -24.73 26.79 15.32
CA VAL A 521 -25.29 26.45 13.99
C VAL A 521 -25.25 27.65 13.04
N LYS A 522 -25.50 28.88 13.54
CA LYS A 522 -25.44 30.10 12.71
C LYS A 522 -24.00 30.40 12.23
N GLU A 523 -23.01 30.15 13.06
CA GLU A 523 -21.61 30.31 12.69
C GLU A 523 -21.20 29.25 11.64
N LEU A 524 -21.63 27.99 11.80
CA LEU A 524 -21.41 26.94 10.81
C LEU A 524 -22.09 27.29 9.47
N GLU A 525 -23.30 27.82 9.47
CA GLU A 525 -23.99 28.28 8.27
C GLU A 525 -23.20 29.40 7.55
N ALA A 526 -22.66 30.36 8.31
CA ALA A 526 -21.83 31.43 7.75
C ALA A 526 -20.54 30.91 7.14
N ILE A 527 -19.85 29.96 7.82
CA ILE A 527 -18.64 29.29 7.31
C ILE A 527 -18.97 28.50 6.06
N ASP A 528 -20.04 27.69 6.04
CA ASP A 528 -20.44 26.90 4.89
C ASP A 528 -20.80 27.77 3.68
N THR A 529 -21.43 28.93 3.93
CA THR A 529 -21.73 29.92 2.89
C THR A 529 -20.45 30.50 2.26
N GLU A 530 -19.45 30.80 3.07
CA GLU A 530 -18.18 31.37 2.62
C GLU A 530 -17.30 30.34 1.87
N PHE A 531 -17.20 29.11 2.40
CA PHE A 531 -16.27 28.10 1.89
C PHE A 531 -16.93 27.06 0.98
N ASN A 532 -18.24 26.93 1.00
CA ASN A 532 -19.02 25.91 0.27
C ASN A 532 -18.59 24.46 0.60
N PHE A 533 -18.25 24.19 1.88
CA PHE A 533 -17.74 22.88 2.30
C PHE A 533 -18.74 21.74 2.09
N THR A 534 -20.03 21.99 2.34
CA THR A 534 -21.10 20.98 2.15
C THR A 534 -21.22 20.50 0.70
N LYS A 535 -21.05 21.41 -0.29
CA LYS A 535 -21.23 21.09 -1.71
C LYS A 535 -19.92 20.92 -2.49
N GLY A 536 -18.76 21.26 -1.89
CA GLY A 536 -17.45 21.15 -2.52
C GLY A 536 -17.13 19.74 -3.06
N GLY A 537 -16.16 19.62 -3.95
CA GLY A 537 -15.74 18.34 -4.56
C GLY A 537 -14.77 17.55 -3.69
N ASN A 538 -13.95 18.24 -2.87
CA ASN A 538 -12.88 17.63 -2.12
C ASN A 538 -13.40 16.71 -1.00
N PHE A 539 -13.10 15.43 -1.16
CA PHE A 539 -13.55 14.35 -0.28
C PHE A 539 -13.04 14.49 1.17
N ILE A 540 -11.78 14.91 1.36
CA ILE A 540 -11.16 15.05 2.68
C ILE A 540 -11.81 16.19 3.45
N ILE A 541 -12.00 17.33 2.80
CA ILE A 541 -12.68 18.49 3.39
C ILE A 541 -14.11 18.14 3.77
N LYS A 542 -14.87 17.51 2.86
CA LYS A 542 -16.22 17.06 3.15
C LYS A 542 -16.29 16.16 4.39
N ARG A 543 -15.41 15.16 4.46
CA ARG A 543 -15.38 14.24 5.59
C ARG A 543 -15.19 14.97 6.92
N GLN A 544 -14.22 15.87 7.00
CA GLN A 544 -13.97 16.64 8.23
C GLN A 544 -15.10 17.62 8.54
N TRP A 545 -15.59 18.32 7.54
CA TRP A 545 -16.71 19.23 7.68
C TRP A 545 -17.98 18.51 8.19
N PHE A 546 -18.28 17.35 7.66
CA PHE A 546 -19.43 16.55 8.06
C PHE A 546 -19.33 16.05 9.50
N VAL A 547 -18.13 15.77 10.00
CA VAL A 547 -17.90 15.47 11.42
C VAL A 547 -18.34 16.67 12.28
N GLN A 548 -17.95 17.90 11.92
CA GLN A 548 -18.38 19.11 12.64
C GLN A 548 -19.88 19.34 12.49
N ALA A 549 -20.44 19.16 11.31
CA ALA A 549 -21.88 19.32 11.07
C ALA A 549 -22.72 18.35 11.91
N ILE A 550 -22.30 17.09 12.03
CA ILE A 550 -22.96 16.08 12.88
C ILE A 550 -22.84 16.46 14.35
N ARG A 551 -21.63 16.76 14.81
CA ARG A 551 -21.32 17.11 16.21
C ARG A 551 -22.13 18.28 16.72
N HIS A 552 -22.30 19.30 15.90
CA HIS A 552 -22.97 20.55 16.26
C HIS A 552 -24.39 20.67 15.69
N GLN A 553 -24.98 19.56 15.20
CA GLN A 553 -26.38 19.51 14.71
C GLN A 553 -26.68 20.49 13.56
N TYR A 554 -25.73 20.72 12.66
CA TYR A 554 -25.92 21.52 11.44
C TYR A 554 -26.72 20.74 10.40
N LYS A 555 -28.04 20.69 10.57
CA LYS A 555 -28.98 19.84 9.79
C LYS A 555 -29.05 20.20 8.30
N ALA A 556 -28.66 21.41 7.90
CA ALA A 556 -28.61 21.80 6.49
C ALA A 556 -27.62 20.91 5.67
N ALA A 557 -26.60 20.34 6.31
CA ALA A 557 -25.67 19.42 5.69
C ALA A 557 -26.21 17.98 5.56
N ASN A 558 -27.28 17.59 6.26
CA ASN A 558 -27.75 16.20 6.32
C ASN A 558 -27.98 15.54 4.96
N PRO A 559 -28.61 16.19 3.94
CA PRO A 559 -28.76 15.56 2.62
C PRO A 559 -27.44 15.25 1.94
N ALA A 560 -26.44 16.14 2.12
CA ALA A 560 -25.10 15.94 1.56
C ALA A 560 -24.32 14.84 2.29
N ILE A 561 -24.47 14.72 3.62
CA ILE A 561 -23.91 13.65 4.44
C ILE A 561 -24.47 12.30 4.01
N GLU A 562 -25.79 12.20 3.82
CA GLU A 562 -26.43 10.98 3.33
C GLU A 562 -25.93 10.58 1.95
N GLN A 563 -25.86 11.53 1.01
CA GLN A 563 -25.32 11.27 -0.34
C GLN A 563 -23.84 10.83 -0.31
N PHE A 564 -23.05 11.45 0.56
CA PHE A 564 -21.64 11.09 0.73
C PHE A 564 -21.48 9.65 1.20
N LEU A 565 -22.22 9.25 2.25
CA LEU A 565 -22.19 7.91 2.80
C LEU A 565 -22.73 6.85 1.83
N ILE A 566 -23.77 7.15 1.04
CA ILE A 566 -24.29 6.24 0.02
C ILE A 566 -23.31 6.09 -1.17
N GLY A 567 -22.56 7.15 -1.48
CA GLY A 567 -21.74 7.24 -2.68
C GLY A 567 -20.34 6.65 -2.57
N ILE A 568 -19.88 6.24 -1.38
CA ILE A 568 -18.50 5.77 -1.17
C ILE A 568 -18.42 4.71 -0.08
N SER A 569 -17.47 3.78 -0.24
CA SER A 569 -17.23 2.68 0.72
C SER A 569 -15.85 2.72 1.39
N ARG A 570 -15.10 3.83 1.31
CA ARG A 570 -13.79 3.95 1.97
C ARG A 570 -13.96 3.85 3.49
N THR A 571 -13.60 2.68 4.04
CA THR A 571 -13.95 2.25 5.41
C THR A 571 -13.57 3.29 6.47
N GLY A 572 -12.34 3.78 6.49
CA GLY A 572 -11.89 4.76 7.49
C GLY A 572 -12.72 6.05 7.49
N SER A 573 -13.09 6.55 6.29
CA SER A 573 -13.89 7.78 6.17
C SER A 573 -15.34 7.58 6.53
N VAL A 574 -15.93 6.48 6.12
CA VAL A 574 -17.29 6.07 6.45
C VAL A 574 -17.45 5.90 7.97
N MET A 575 -16.51 5.15 8.58
CA MET A 575 -16.49 4.90 10.02
C MET A 575 -16.36 6.17 10.86
N MET A 576 -15.60 7.16 10.40
CA MET A 576 -15.46 8.44 11.10
C MET A 576 -16.81 9.13 11.28
N LEU A 577 -17.66 9.14 10.25
CA LEU A 577 -18.98 9.76 10.29
C LEU A 577 -19.98 8.91 11.11
N TYR A 578 -20.03 7.62 10.91
CA TYR A 578 -20.91 6.74 11.67
C TYR A 578 -20.57 6.70 13.16
N LYS A 579 -19.28 6.71 13.54
CA LYS A 579 -18.85 6.83 14.93
C LYS A 579 -19.32 8.16 15.55
N GLU A 580 -19.20 9.28 14.82
CA GLU A 580 -19.68 10.58 15.33
C GLU A 580 -21.20 10.60 15.50
N MET A 581 -21.96 10.08 14.52
CA MET A 581 -23.41 9.92 14.63
C MET A 581 -23.82 9.05 15.82
N ALA A 582 -23.13 7.94 16.05
CA ALA A 582 -23.46 6.96 17.09
C ALA A 582 -23.28 7.50 18.54
N LYS A 583 -22.70 8.69 18.72
CA LYS A 583 -22.53 9.31 20.05
C LYS A 583 -23.86 9.73 20.69
N THR A 584 -24.93 9.85 19.90
CA THR A 584 -26.27 10.19 20.40
C THR A 584 -27.32 9.18 19.94
N PRO A 585 -28.39 8.91 20.71
CA PRO A 585 -29.45 7.98 20.30
C PRO A 585 -30.10 8.36 18.95
N GLU A 586 -30.40 9.65 18.75
CA GLU A 586 -30.99 10.19 17.51
C GLU A 586 -30.03 10.02 16.34
N GLY A 587 -28.73 10.32 16.54
CA GLY A 587 -27.69 10.16 15.55
C GLY A 587 -27.50 8.69 15.19
N LYS A 588 -27.50 7.77 16.18
CA LYS A 588 -27.43 6.31 15.95
C LYS A 588 -28.61 5.80 15.12
N ALA A 589 -29.82 6.29 15.39
CA ALA A 589 -31.01 5.93 14.61
C ALA A 589 -30.91 6.42 13.15
N TRP A 590 -30.45 7.66 12.94
CA TRP A 590 -30.21 8.22 11.60
C TRP A 590 -29.09 7.49 10.86
N ALA A 591 -27.98 7.19 11.52
CA ALA A 591 -26.88 6.39 10.99
C ALA A 591 -27.37 5.05 10.44
N LYS A 592 -28.23 4.35 11.20
CA LYS A 592 -28.81 3.07 10.77
C LYS A 592 -29.68 3.22 9.52
N GLN A 593 -30.51 4.26 9.44
CA GLN A 593 -31.33 4.54 8.25
C GLN A 593 -30.48 4.79 6.99
N ILE A 594 -29.36 5.53 7.12
CA ILE A 594 -28.42 5.74 6.01
C ILE A 594 -27.75 4.44 5.65
N PHE A 595 -27.27 3.67 6.63
CA PHE A 595 -26.58 2.40 6.39
C PHE A 595 -27.48 1.41 5.66
N ASP A 596 -28.76 1.28 6.00
CA ASP A 596 -29.71 0.41 5.31
C ASP A 596 -29.85 0.76 3.81
N LYS A 597 -29.71 2.04 3.44
CA LYS A 597 -29.70 2.51 2.05
C LYS A 597 -28.34 2.31 1.36
N ALA A 598 -27.26 2.47 2.09
CA ALA A 598 -25.89 2.45 1.58
C ALA A 598 -25.32 1.03 1.43
N LYS A 599 -25.78 0.09 2.28
CA LYS A 599 -25.23 -1.26 2.45
C LYS A 599 -25.03 -2.01 1.13
N SER A 600 -25.95 -1.91 0.17
CA SER A 600 -25.82 -2.59 -1.13
C SER A 600 -24.68 -2.06 -2.02
N GLY A 601 -24.16 -0.85 -1.74
CA GLY A 601 -23.03 -0.24 -2.42
C GLY A 601 -21.69 -0.44 -1.69
N TYR A 602 -21.73 -0.94 -0.44
CA TYR A 602 -20.55 -1.05 0.39
C TYR A 602 -19.78 -2.35 0.15
N HIS A 603 -18.47 -2.29 0.37
CA HIS A 603 -17.60 -3.44 0.48
C HIS A 603 -17.90 -4.24 1.75
N ALA A 604 -17.68 -5.56 1.73
CA ALA A 604 -17.94 -6.45 2.87
C ALA A 604 -17.23 -5.99 4.16
N THR A 605 -15.97 -5.58 4.07
CA THR A 605 -15.20 -5.03 5.20
C THR A 605 -15.87 -3.80 5.81
N THR A 606 -16.36 -2.88 4.97
CA THR A 606 -17.05 -1.67 5.43
C THR A 606 -18.39 -2.01 6.09
N ILE A 607 -19.13 -2.98 5.51
CA ILE A 607 -20.38 -3.48 6.11
C ILE A 607 -20.11 -4.02 7.50
N GLN A 608 -19.12 -4.91 7.64
CA GLN A 608 -18.76 -5.52 8.92
C GLN A 608 -18.37 -4.49 9.98
N ALA A 609 -17.54 -3.50 9.59
CA ALA A 609 -17.12 -2.42 10.48
C ALA A 609 -18.30 -1.58 10.98
N VAL A 610 -19.23 -1.18 10.08
CA VAL A 610 -20.40 -0.38 10.44
C VAL A 610 -21.40 -1.19 11.27
N GLU A 611 -21.67 -2.45 10.95
CA GLU A 611 -22.52 -3.34 11.74
C GLU A 611 -22.00 -3.50 13.18
N GLY A 612 -20.68 -3.50 13.37
CA GLY A 612 -20.05 -3.53 14.68
C GLY A 612 -20.44 -2.35 15.59
N LEU A 613 -20.73 -1.16 15.03
CA LEU A 613 -21.18 0.00 15.79
C LEU A 613 -22.62 -0.09 16.29
N PHE A 614 -23.44 -0.96 15.70
CA PHE A 614 -24.85 -1.08 16.03
C PHE A 614 -25.15 -2.24 17.00
N LYS A 615 -24.15 -3.12 17.20
CA LYS A 615 -24.19 -4.15 18.24
C LYS A 615 -23.98 -3.54 19.63
#